data_f00a46c8701d9d02674ac73d51a4cc60
#
_entry.id   f00a46c8701d9d02674ac73d51a4cc60
#
_cell.length_a   1.000
_cell.length_b   1.000
_cell.length_c   1.000
_cell.angle_alpha   90.00
_cell.angle_beta   90.00
_cell.angle_gamma   90.00
#
_symmetry.space_group_name_H-M   'P 1'
#
loop_
_entity.id
_entity.type
_entity.pdbx_description
1 polymer ?
#
loop_
_entity_poly.entity_id
_entity_poly.type
_entity_poly.pdbx_seq_one_letter_code
_entity_poly.pdbx_strand_id
1 'polypeptide(L)'
;MKLFSQDTKVDALRRATLFEGLSRKQLVQLARVSEDLEVPAGKVLCKEGEVGQEFFVIIDGEVEVTKNGKRLATRAAGEFFGEIALLEQTRRMATVTAQTPLRFFVLTQRDFRQLIRDNPGVELKVLQALARRLIQVSDDPTLA
;
A
#
# COMPACT_ATOMS: atom_id res chain seq x y z
N MET A 1 -20.77 4.14 4.91
CA MET A 1 -19.73 3.48 4.07
C MET A 1 -20.25 3.28 2.67
N LYS A 2 -19.46 3.65 1.70
CA LYS A 2 -19.82 3.50 0.28
C LYS A 2 -19.39 2.13 -0.22
N LEU A 3 -20.32 1.40 -0.86
CA LEU A 3 -20.04 0.10 -1.46
C LEU A 3 -19.74 0.28 -2.95
N PHE A 4 -18.72 -0.41 -3.44
CA PHE A 4 -18.32 -0.39 -4.83
C PHE A 4 -18.63 -1.73 -5.49
N SER A 5 -19.12 -1.70 -6.73
CA SER A 5 -19.33 -2.91 -7.51
C SER A 5 -17.99 -3.60 -7.83
N GLN A 6 -18.04 -4.87 -8.20
CA GLN A 6 -16.85 -5.63 -8.61
C GLN A 6 -16.13 -4.95 -9.78
N ASP A 7 -16.87 -4.48 -10.79
CA ASP A 7 -16.27 -3.82 -11.96
C ASP A 7 -15.59 -2.50 -11.57
N THR A 8 -16.22 -1.71 -10.70
CA THR A 8 -15.62 -0.47 -10.20
C THR A 8 -14.34 -0.75 -9.42
N LYS A 9 -14.31 -1.81 -8.61
CA LYS A 9 -13.11 -2.23 -7.89
C LYS A 9 -12.00 -2.64 -8.84
N VAL A 10 -12.31 -3.44 -9.87
CA VAL A 10 -11.33 -3.87 -10.88
C VAL A 10 -10.74 -2.66 -11.61
N ASP A 11 -11.56 -1.70 -12.02
CA ASP A 11 -11.09 -0.51 -12.70
C ASP A 11 -10.18 0.34 -11.80
N ALA A 12 -10.50 0.44 -10.52
CA ALA A 12 -9.67 1.15 -9.55
C ALA A 12 -8.32 0.47 -9.33
N LEU A 13 -8.32 -0.86 -9.18
CA LEU A 13 -7.09 -1.64 -9.03
C LEU A 13 -6.18 -1.50 -10.25
N ARG A 14 -6.77 -1.45 -11.45
CA ARG A 14 -6.03 -1.31 -12.70
C ARG A 14 -5.24 -0.01 -12.76
N ARG A 15 -5.68 1.04 -12.08
CA ARG A 15 -4.98 2.33 -12.03
C ARG A 15 -3.71 2.32 -11.17
N ALA A 16 -3.57 1.35 -10.28
CA ALA A 16 -2.37 1.25 -9.44
C ALA A 16 -1.22 0.67 -10.26
N THR A 17 -0.09 1.37 -10.28
CA THR A 17 1.11 0.94 -11.00
C THR A 17 1.57 -0.45 -10.57
N LEU A 18 1.39 -0.77 -9.29
CA LEU A 18 1.74 -2.07 -8.72
C LEU A 18 1.09 -3.24 -9.45
N PHE A 19 -0.10 -3.02 -10.00
CA PHE A 19 -0.90 -4.07 -10.63
C PHE A 19 -0.90 -4.01 -12.16
N GLU A 20 -0.03 -3.19 -12.75
CA GLU A 20 0.18 -3.19 -14.20
C GLU A 20 0.59 -4.58 -14.69
N GLY A 21 0.01 -5.01 -15.79
CA GLY A 21 0.31 -6.31 -16.38
C GLY A 21 -0.52 -7.46 -15.84
N LEU A 22 -1.32 -7.25 -14.78
CA LEU A 22 -2.25 -8.27 -14.33
C LEU A 22 -3.41 -8.39 -15.31
N SER A 23 -3.81 -9.64 -15.60
CA SER A 23 -4.97 -9.92 -16.43
C SER A 23 -6.25 -9.52 -15.69
N ARG A 24 -7.35 -9.38 -16.45
CA ARG A 24 -8.67 -9.14 -15.85
C ARG A 24 -9.02 -10.22 -14.82
N LYS A 25 -8.72 -11.47 -15.11
CA LYS A 25 -8.98 -12.59 -14.21
C LYS A 25 -8.22 -12.41 -12.87
N GLN A 26 -6.96 -12.02 -12.94
CA GLN A 26 -6.13 -11.77 -11.76
C GLN A 26 -6.65 -10.55 -10.96
N LEU A 27 -7.06 -9.49 -11.65
CA LEU A 27 -7.64 -8.31 -11.01
C LEU A 27 -8.98 -8.62 -10.32
N VAL A 28 -9.81 -9.46 -10.93
CA VAL A 28 -11.07 -9.91 -10.33
C VAL A 28 -10.81 -10.70 -9.04
N GLN A 29 -9.83 -11.60 -9.07
CA GLN A 29 -9.45 -12.37 -7.88
C GLN A 29 -8.94 -11.44 -6.77
N LEU A 30 -8.12 -10.47 -7.12
CA LEU A 30 -7.60 -9.48 -6.16
C LEU A 30 -8.74 -8.63 -5.57
N ALA A 31 -9.69 -8.21 -6.39
CA ALA A 31 -10.85 -7.45 -5.95
C ALA A 31 -11.71 -8.22 -4.93
N ARG A 32 -11.77 -9.55 -5.05
CA ARG A 32 -12.55 -10.39 -4.12
C ARG A 32 -11.94 -10.46 -2.73
N VAL A 33 -10.61 -10.41 -2.62
CA VAL A 33 -9.91 -10.56 -1.35
C VAL A 33 -9.52 -9.22 -0.72
N SER A 34 -9.62 -8.13 -1.45
CA SER A 34 -9.33 -6.80 -0.94
C SER A 34 -10.60 -6.07 -0.53
N GLU A 35 -10.47 -5.21 0.48
CA GLU A 35 -11.55 -4.29 0.85
C GLU A 35 -11.29 -2.93 0.21
N ASP A 36 -12.34 -2.30 -0.31
CA ASP A 36 -12.30 -0.97 -0.90
C ASP A 36 -12.96 -0.01 0.09
N LEU A 37 -12.17 0.84 0.72
CA LEU A 37 -12.59 1.69 1.83
C LEU A 37 -12.37 3.17 1.53
N GLU A 38 -13.23 4.01 2.09
CA GLU A 38 -13.06 5.46 2.12
C GLU A 38 -12.99 5.93 3.56
N VAL A 39 -12.07 6.86 3.85
CA VAL A 39 -11.94 7.48 5.16
C VAL A 39 -11.79 9.00 5.00
N PRO A 40 -12.19 9.78 6.03
CA PRO A 40 -11.98 11.22 6.00
C PRO A 40 -10.51 11.58 6.24
N ALA A 41 -10.15 12.82 5.91
CA ALA A 41 -8.87 13.39 6.30
C ALA A 41 -8.71 13.29 7.82
N GLY A 42 -7.48 13.05 8.28
CA GLY A 42 -7.17 12.91 9.71
C GLY A 42 -7.24 11.48 10.24
N LYS A 43 -7.80 10.54 9.47
CA LYS A 43 -7.85 9.13 9.91
C LYS A 43 -6.44 8.54 9.93
N VAL A 44 -6.07 7.95 11.06
CA VAL A 44 -4.81 7.20 11.21
C VAL A 44 -5.02 5.78 10.70
N LEU A 45 -4.19 5.35 9.75
CA LEU A 45 -4.28 4.03 9.13
C LEU A 45 -3.26 3.05 9.70
N CYS A 46 -2.05 3.56 9.98
CA CYS A 46 -0.99 2.81 10.65
C CYS A 46 -0.44 3.67 11.79
N LYS A 47 -0.16 3.05 12.92
CA LYS A 47 0.42 3.74 14.06
C LYS A 47 1.76 3.10 14.43
N GLU A 48 2.82 3.91 14.51
CA GLU A 48 4.15 3.41 14.86
C GLU A 48 4.12 2.64 16.18
N GLY A 49 4.86 1.55 16.23
CA GLY A 49 4.94 0.68 17.39
C GLY A 49 3.85 -0.39 17.46
N GLU A 50 2.77 -0.27 16.71
CA GLU A 50 1.72 -1.28 16.68
C GLU A 50 2.07 -2.43 15.71
N VAL A 51 1.47 -3.58 15.94
CA VAL A 51 1.63 -4.75 15.05
C VAL A 51 0.96 -4.45 13.72
N GLY A 52 1.70 -4.62 12.62
CA GLY A 52 1.17 -4.43 11.27
C GLY A 52 0.61 -5.72 10.71
N GLN A 53 -0.66 -5.71 10.28
CA GLN A 53 -1.35 -6.87 9.74
C GLN A 53 -1.99 -6.62 8.38
N GLU A 54 -1.87 -5.41 7.86
CA GLU A 54 -2.54 -5.01 6.63
C GLU A 54 -1.59 -4.30 5.68
N PHE A 55 -1.87 -4.47 4.39
CA PHE A 55 -1.21 -3.81 3.28
C PHE A 55 -2.21 -2.88 2.59
N PHE A 56 -1.77 -1.68 2.22
CA PHE A 56 -2.63 -0.64 1.68
C PHE A 56 -2.18 -0.17 0.32
N VAL A 57 -3.13 -0.02 -0.60
CA VAL A 57 -2.90 0.58 -1.93
C VAL A 57 -3.81 1.80 -2.08
N ILE A 58 -3.22 2.96 -2.31
CA ILE A 58 -3.98 4.22 -2.41
C ILE A 58 -4.59 4.34 -3.81
N ILE A 59 -5.89 4.60 -3.86
CA ILE A 59 -6.61 4.82 -5.11
C ILE A 59 -6.83 6.30 -5.37
N ASP A 60 -7.33 7.03 -4.36
CA ASP A 60 -7.52 8.49 -4.44
C ASP A 60 -7.10 9.12 -3.11
N GLY A 61 -6.47 10.28 -3.18
CA GLY A 61 -6.06 11.05 -2.01
C GLY A 61 -4.59 10.88 -1.68
N GLU A 62 -4.23 11.39 -0.51
CA GLU A 62 -2.84 11.41 -0.04
C GLU A 62 -2.77 11.06 1.45
N VAL A 63 -1.67 10.43 1.82
CA VAL A 63 -1.33 10.15 3.22
C VAL A 63 -0.02 10.84 3.59
N GLU A 64 0.12 11.16 4.86
CA GLU A 64 1.35 11.65 5.46
C GLU A 64 1.98 10.55 6.30
N VAL A 65 3.27 10.32 6.10
CA VAL A 65 4.06 9.36 6.89
C VAL A 65 4.88 10.14 7.90
N THR A 66 4.67 9.87 9.20
CA THR A 66 5.38 10.55 10.29
C THR A 66 6.04 9.56 11.23
N LYS A 67 7.10 10.02 11.89
CA LYS A 67 7.76 9.28 12.96
C LYS A 67 8.19 10.26 14.03
N ASN A 68 7.81 9.97 15.29
CA ASN A 68 8.04 10.86 16.41
C ASN A 68 7.53 12.29 16.15
N GLY A 69 6.37 12.39 15.47
CA GLY A 69 5.77 13.66 15.11
C GLY A 69 6.40 14.38 13.93
N LYS A 70 7.49 13.85 13.38
CA LYS A 70 8.19 14.46 12.25
C LYS A 70 7.73 13.85 10.93
N ARG A 71 7.39 14.70 9.97
CA ARG A 71 7.02 14.26 8.63
C ARG A 71 8.23 13.68 7.89
N LEU A 72 8.09 12.44 7.40
CA LEU A 72 9.13 11.76 6.63
C LEU A 72 8.84 11.77 5.14
N ALA A 73 7.58 11.59 4.76
CA ALA A 73 7.18 11.43 3.37
C ALA A 73 5.67 11.61 3.21
N THR A 74 5.24 11.70 1.96
CA THR A 74 3.84 11.56 1.55
C THR A 74 3.73 10.43 0.56
N ARG A 75 2.53 9.83 0.49
CA ARG A 75 2.19 8.83 -0.53
C ARG A 75 0.86 9.24 -1.15
N ALA A 76 0.71 9.02 -2.43
CA ALA A 76 -0.46 9.46 -3.19
C ALA A 76 -1.07 8.32 -4.01
N ALA A 77 -2.09 8.64 -4.80
CA ALA A 77 -2.78 7.67 -5.64
C ALA A 77 -1.81 6.84 -6.48
N GLY A 78 -2.02 5.53 -6.51
CA GLY A 78 -1.17 4.55 -7.18
C GLY A 78 -0.05 3.99 -6.33
N GLU A 79 0.27 4.61 -5.22
CA GLU A 79 1.32 4.15 -4.30
C GLU A 79 0.75 3.23 -3.22
N PHE A 80 1.65 2.55 -2.50
CA PHE A 80 1.28 1.61 -1.45
C PHE A 80 2.10 1.88 -0.18
N PHE A 81 1.63 1.33 0.93
CA PHE A 81 2.34 1.37 2.21
C PHE A 81 1.93 0.19 3.09
N GLY A 82 2.69 -0.04 4.16
CA GLY A 82 2.42 -1.10 5.13
C GLY A 82 3.13 -2.42 4.85
N GLU A 83 3.90 -2.52 3.76
CA GLU A 83 4.57 -3.75 3.31
C GLU A 83 5.70 -4.22 4.22
N ILE A 84 6.45 -3.29 4.80
CA ILE A 84 7.65 -3.65 5.59
C ILE A 84 7.25 -4.51 6.79
N ALA A 85 6.24 -4.12 7.54
CA ALA A 85 5.78 -4.85 8.71
C ALA A 85 5.30 -6.27 8.36
N LEU A 86 4.77 -6.46 7.14
CA LEU A 86 4.28 -7.74 6.68
C LEU A 86 5.40 -8.65 6.18
N LEU A 87 6.38 -8.08 5.47
CA LEU A 87 7.50 -8.83 4.91
C LEU A 87 8.50 -9.26 5.98
N GLU A 88 8.81 -8.37 6.93
CA GLU A 88 9.80 -8.61 7.97
C GLU A 88 9.17 -8.97 9.33
N GLN A 89 7.85 -8.98 9.42
CA GLN A 89 7.12 -9.28 10.66
C GLN A 89 7.53 -8.35 11.81
N THR A 90 7.78 -7.09 11.48
CA THR A 90 8.12 -6.06 12.47
C THR A 90 6.88 -5.26 12.86
N ARG A 91 7.01 -4.48 13.92
CA ARG A 91 6.01 -3.47 14.25
C ARG A 91 6.06 -2.34 13.23
N ARG A 92 4.97 -1.57 13.13
CA ARG A 92 4.92 -0.41 12.24
C ARG A 92 6.06 0.56 12.60
N MET A 93 6.83 0.96 11.60
CA MET A 93 7.98 1.85 11.77
C MET A 93 7.59 3.32 11.79
N ALA A 94 6.40 3.64 11.33
CA ALA A 94 5.91 5.00 11.21
C ALA A 94 4.39 5.04 11.34
N THR A 95 3.87 6.25 11.56
CA THR A 95 2.44 6.52 11.56
C THR A 95 2.04 7.03 10.19
N VAL A 96 0.93 6.51 9.65
CA VAL A 96 0.39 6.93 8.36
C VAL A 96 -1.01 7.48 8.58
N THR A 97 -1.20 8.74 8.20
CA THR A 97 -2.44 9.48 8.42
C THR A 97 -2.99 10.02 7.10
N ALA A 98 -4.28 9.88 6.87
CA ALA A 98 -4.92 10.47 5.69
C ALA A 98 -4.82 12.00 5.77
N GLN A 99 -4.19 12.62 4.78
CA GLN A 99 -4.05 14.06 4.66
C GLN A 99 -5.27 14.70 4.00
N THR A 100 -5.88 13.97 3.11
CA THR A 100 -7.11 14.31 2.38
C THR A 100 -8.12 13.20 2.59
N PRO A 101 -9.38 13.36 2.17
CA PRO A 101 -10.26 12.21 2.03
C PRO A 101 -9.55 11.15 1.20
N LEU A 102 -9.61 9.89 1.63
CA LEU A 102 -8.78 8.82 1.08
C LEU A 102 -9.63 7.63 0.69
N ARG A 103 -9.41 7.13 -0.53
CA ARG A 103 -9.92 5.83 -0.98
C ARG A 103 -8.76 4.90 -1.18
N PHE A 104 -8.85 3.69 -0.64
CA PHE A 104 -7.75 2.73 -0.68
C PHE A 104 -8.26 1.29 -0.63
N PHE A 105 -7.43 0.39 -1.13
CA PHE A 105 -7.63 -1.04 -0.97
C PHE A 105 -6.78 -1.58 0.17
N VAL A 106 -7.36 -2.51 0.94
CA VAL A 106 -6.68 -3.16 2.05
C VAL A 106 -6.63 -4.66 1.77
N LEU A 107 -5.44 -5.24 1.96
CA LEU A 107 -5.23 -6.68 1.95
C LEU A 107 -4.71 -7.13 3.31
N THR A 108 -5.15 -8.30 3.77
CA THR A 108 -4.55 -8.94 4.94
C THR A 108 -3.13 -9.39 4.63
N GLN A 109 -2.35 -9.67 5.67
CA GLN A 109 -1.01 -10.24 5.51
C GLN A 109 -1.03 -11.52 4.67
N ARG A 110 -2.00 -12.39 4.91
CA ARG A 110 -2.16 -13.64 4.16
C ARG A 110 -2.38 -13.37 2.68
N ASP A 111 -3.32 -12.50 2.36
CA ASP A 111 -3.68 -12.22 0.97
C ASP A 111 -2.56 -11.46 0.24
N PHE A 112 -1.85 -10.59 0.94
CA PHE A 112 -0.68 -9.91 0.38
C PHE A 112 0.43 -10.91 0.03
N ARG A 113 0.73 -11.85 0.93
CA ARG A 113 1.73 -12.89 0.66
C ARG A 113 1.33 -13.78 -0.50
N GLN A 114 0.05 -14.15 -0.58
CA GLN A 114 -0.48 -14.93 -1.68
C GLN A 114 -0.35 -14.19 -3.01
N LEU A 115 -0.67 -12.90 -3.01
CA LEU A 115 -0.53 -12.03 -4.19
C LEU A 115 0.91 -12.02 -4.72
N ILE A 116 1.88 -11.80 -3.84
CA ILE A 116 3.30 -11.78 -4.21
C ILE A 116 3.75 -13.15 -4.73
N ARG A 117 3.34 -14.23 -4.07
CA ARG A 117 3.73 -15.58 -4.44
C ARG A 117 3.20 -15.96 -5.82
N ASP A 118 1.96 -15.59 -6.12
CA ASP A 118 1.31 -15.98 -7.37
C ASP A 118 1.63 -15.04 -8.53
N ASN A 119 2.20 -13.87 -8.25
CA ASN A 119 2.43 -12.83 -9.25
C ASN A 119 3.85 -12.25 -9.12
N PRO A 120 4.87 -12.92 -9.70
CA PRO A 120 6.26 -12.45 -9.61
C PRO A 120 6.46 -11.01 -10.11
N GLY A 121 5.65 -10.57 -11.07
CA GLY A 121 5.69 -9.18 -11.54
C GLY A 121 5.30 -8.16 -10.47
N VAL A 122 4.35 -8.50 -9.61
CA VAL A 122 3.96 -7.65 -8.47
C VAL A 122 5.09 -7.63 -7.44
N GLU A 123 5.66 -8.78 -7.12
CA GLU A 123 6.80 -8.86 -6.20
C GLU A 123 7.95 -7.98 -6.66
N LEU A 124 8.30 -8.04 -7.95
CA LEU A 124 9.37 -7.21 -8.51
C LEU A 124 9.04 -5.72 -8.37
N LYS A 125 7.81 -5.32 -8.61
CA LYS A 125 7.40 -3.91 -8.48
C LYS A 125 7.46 -3.42 -7.04
N VAL A 126 7.12 -4.28 -6.07
CA VAL A 126 7.28 -3.96 -4.65
C VAL A 126 8.75 -3.73 -4.34
N LEU A 127 9.63 -4.64 -4.77
CA LEU A 127 11.07 -4.53 -4.56
C LEU A 127 11.64 -3.25 -5.20
N GLN A 128 11.24 -2.93 -6.42
CA GLN A 128 11.69 -1.72 -7.11
C GLN A 128 11.24 -0.44 -6.38
N ALA A 129 10.00 -0.41 -5.89
CA ALA A 129 9.51 0.73 -5.13
C ALA A 129 10.27 0.92 -3.82
N LEU A 130 10.55 -0.18 -3.11
CA LEU A 130 11.34 -0.13 -1.87
C LEU A 130 12.77 0.33 -2.15
N ALA A 131 13.38 -0.14 -3.23
CA ALA A 131 14.72 0.30 -3.63
C ALA A 131 14.76 1.81 -3.91
N ARG A 132 13.77 2.34 -4.62
CA ARG A 132 13.67 3.78 -4.88
C ARG A 132 13.51 4.58 -3.59
N ARG A 133 12.69 4.10 -2.65
CA ARG A 133 12.49 4.75 -1.35
C ARG A 133 13.79 4.77 -0.55
N LEU A 134 14.54 3.67 -0.59
CA LEU A 134 15.83 3.57 0.10
C LEU A 134 16.85 4.56 -0.46
N ILE A 135 16.93 4.68 -1.79
CA ILE A 135 17.83 5.64 -2.45
C ILE A 135 17.48 7.07 -2.03
N GLN A 136 16.20 7.41 -1.95
CA GLN A 136 15.74 8.76 -1.60
C GLN A 136 16.13 9.19 -0.17
N VAL A 137 16.26 8.24 0.75
CA VAL A 137 16.52 8.55 2.16
C VAL A 137 17.96 8.27 2.60
N SER A 138 18.81 7.74 1.71
CA SER A 138 20.16 7.32 2.06
C SER A 138 21.22 8.00 1.20
N ASP A 139 22.30 8.47 1.87
CA ASP A 139 23.50 8.96 1.22
C ASP A 139 24.65 7.93 1.27
N ASP A 140 24.35 6.70 1.70
CA ASP A 140 25.35 5.66 1.90
C ASP A 140 25.78 5.05 0.58
N PRO A 141 27.06 5.26 0.16
CA PRO A 141 27.55 4.72 -1.10
C PRO A 141 27.69 3.18 -1.12
N THR A 142 27.63 2.53 0.04
CA THR A 142 27.69 1.07 0.11
C THR A 142 26.41 0.41 -0.39
N LEU A 143 25.33 1.17 -0.60
CA LEU A 143 24.10 0.68 -1.19
C LEU A 143 24.16 0.55 -2.72
N ALA A 144 25.27 0.87 -3.33
CA ALA A 144 25.43 0.82 -4.78
C ALA A 144 25.21 -0.58 -5.37
#